data_b071bd18058d3d8329b5f912bf957316
#
_entry.id   b071bd18058d3d8329b5f912bf957316
#
_cell.length_a   1.000
_cell.length_b   1.000
_cell.length_c   1.000
_cell.angle_alpha   90.00
_cell.angle_beta   90.00
_cell.angle_gamma   90.00
#
_symmetry.space_group_name_H-M   'P 1'
#
loop_
_entity.id
_entity.type
_entity.pdbx_description
1 polymer ?
#
loop_
_entity_poly.entity_id
_entity_poly.type
_entity_poly.pdbx_seq_one_letter_code
_entity_poly.pdbx_strand_id
1 'polypeptide(L)'
;FAPFVPLCEKLCTPDHSDEEQFEWLTDFFRNLADPPRDCARIQRIHEAMVDPYIVQVEELAQKCGLSKRTLERICLRHFGFSPRLLLRRQRLMRSLAAFMLEPRANWSRVIDRHYHDQSHFVHEFHAFMQCAPSEYAAKPHPVLSAFMAERKKVWGSPVQTLDKPG
;
A
#
# COMPACT_ATOMS: atom_id res chain seq x y z
N PHE A 1 -15.84 -14.95 -16.10
CA PHE A 1 -15.52 -15.78 -14.90
C PHE A 1 -15.08 -17.22 -15.25
N ALA A 2 -15.19 -17.68 -16.50
CA ALA A 2 -14.83 -19.05 -16.91
C ALA A 2 -13.41 -19.52 -16.47
N PRO A 3 -12.35 -18.69 -16.51
CA PRO A 3 -11.01 -19.13 -16.09
C PRO A 3 -10.90 -19.45 -14.60
N PHE A 4 -11.78 -18.89 -13.76
CA PHE A 4 -11.72 -19.05 -12.31
C PHE A 4 -12.38 -20.35 -11.80
N VAL A 5 -13.26 -20.96 -12.59
CA VAL A 5 -14.02 -22.15 -12.15
C VAL A 5 -13.10 -23.30 -11.72
N PRO A 6 -12.11 -23.71 -12.52
CA PRO A 6 -11.21 -24.82 -12.11
C PRO A 6 -10.39 -24.50 -10.85
N LEU A 7 -10.00 -23.22 -10.66
CA LEU A 7 -9.30 -22.81 -9.47
C LEU A 7 -10.22 -22.88 -8.24
N CYS A 8 -11.45 -22.39 -8.35
CA CYS A 8 -12.42 -22.45 -7.25
C CYS A 8 -12.75 -23.90 -6.87
N GLU A 9 -12.96 -24.79 -7.83
CA GLU A 9 -13.18 -26.21 -7.59
C GLU A 9 -12.01 -26.84 -6.83
N LYS A 10 -10.78 -26.53 -7.25
CA LYS A 10 -9.56 -27.01 -6.61
C LYS A 10 -9.39 -26.49 -5.19
N LEU A 11 -9.63 -25.20 -4.95
CA LEU A 11 -9.52 -24.58 -3.63
C LEU A 11 -10.61 -25.03 -2.65
N CYS A 12 -11.80 -25.40 -3.15
CA CYS A 12 -12.92 -25.87 -2.33
C CYS A 12 -12.85 -27.36 -2.01
N THR A 13 -11.87 -28.09 -2.55
CA THR A 13 -11.67 -29.51 -2.23
C THR A 13 -11.01 -29.60 -0.84
N PRO A 14 -11.55 -30.38 0.12
CA PRO A 14 -10.92 -30.59 1.41
C PRO A 14 -9.58 -31.34 1.27
N ASP A 15 -8.71 -31.20 2.28
CA ASP A 15 -7.43 -31.91 2.45
C ASP A 15 -6.21 -31.31 1.71
N HIS A 16 -6.18 -30.00 1.48
CA HIS A 16 -5.01 -29.31 0.96
C HIS A 16 -4.42 -28.34 2.00
N SER A 17 -3.07 -28.26 2.05
CA SER A 17 -2.39 -27.33 2.93
C SER A 17 -2.53 -25.88 2.44
N ASP A 18 -2.33 -24.94 3.37
CA ASP A 18 -2.33 -23.49 3.03
C ASP A 18 -1.23 -23.15 2.01
N GLU A 19 -0.08 -23.86 2.09
CA GLU A 19 1.03 -23.71 1.15
C GLU A 19 0.64 -24.11 -0.27
N GLU A 20 -0.01 -25.27 -0.43
CA GLU A 20 -0.49 -25.75 -1.74
C GLU A 20 -1.52 -24.78 -2.33
N GLN A 21 -2.47 -24.31 -1.52
CA GLN A 21 -3.47 -23.33 -1.96
C GLN A 21 -2.81 -22.01 -2.40
N PHE A 22 -1.80 -21.55 -1.65
CA PHE A 22 -1.04 -20.35 -2.00
C PHE A 22 -0.27 -20.50 -3.33
N GLU A 23 0.36 -21.65 -3.56
CA GLU A 23 1.05 -21.96 -4.82
C GLU A 23 0.07 -21.94 -6.00
N TRP A 24 -1.08 -22.58 -5.88
CA TRP A 24 -2.09 -22.62 -6.95
C TRP A 24 -2.65 -21.23 -7.29
N LEU A 25 -2.93 -20.42 -6.26
CA LEU A 25 -3.35 -19.04 -6.45
C LEU A 25 -2.26 -18.23 -7.16
N THR A 26 -1.03 -18.37 -6.72
CA THR A 26 0.11 -17.66 -7.28
C THR A 26 0.33 -18.03 -8.75
N ASP A 27 0.34 -19.30 -9.07
CA ASP A 27 0.52 -19.80 -10.45
C ASP A 27 -0.64 -19.41 -11.35
N PHE A 28 -1.87 -19.49 -10.84
CA PHE A 28 -3.03 -19.07 -11.59
C PHE A 28 -2.94 -17.60 -12.00
N PHE A 29 -2.65 -16.71 -11.05
CA PHE A 29 -2.54 -15.28 -11.35
C PHE A 29 -1.31 -14.92 -12.18
N ARG A 30 -0.18 -15.63 -12.04
CA ARG A 30 0.97 -15.47 -12.94
C ARG A 30 0.63 -15.81 -14.37
N ASN A 31 -0.11 -16.92 -14.58
CA ASN A 31 -0.49 -17.37 -15.93
C ASN A 31 -1.63 -16.57 -16.53
N LEU A 32 -2.48 -15.94 -15.70
CA LEU A 32 -3.60 -15.12 -16.17
C LEU A 32 -3.14 -13.72 -16.63
N ALA A 33 -2.05 -13.21 -16.08
CA ALA A 33 -1.60 -11.84 -16.28
C ALA A 33 -0.49 -11.75 -17.33
N ASP A 34 -0.82 -11.23 -18.50
CA ASP A 34 0.21 -10.66 -19.36
C ASP A 34 0.82 -9.42 -18.67
N PRO A 35 2.14 -9.38 -18.46
CA PRO A 35 2.75 -8.22 -17.83
C PRO A 35 2.50 -6.97 -18.68
N PRO A 36 2.04 -5.86 -18.07
CA PRO A 36 1.78 -4.64 -18.80
C PRO A 36 3.07 -4.10 -19.44
N ARG A 37 2.97 -3.50 -20.62
CA ARG A 37 4.12 -2.90 -21.34
C ARG A 37 4.92 -1.91 -20.48
N ASP A 38 4.27 -1.28 -19.51
CA ASP A 38 4.89 -0.31 -18.58
C ASP A 38 5.39 -0.96 -17.27
N CYS A 39 5.51 -2.30 -17.16
CA CYS A 39 5.80 -3.02 -15.93
C CYS A 39 7.01 -2.44 -15.17
N ALA A 40 8.16 -2.28 -15.85
CA ALA A 40 9.36 -1.72 -15.24
C ALA A 40 9.19 -0.26 -14.76
N ARG A 41 8.31 0.52 -15.41
CA ARG A 41 7.99 1.89 -14.97
C ARG A 41 7.05 1.88 -13.76
N ILE A 42 6.06 0.98 -13.77
CA ILE A 42 5.13 0.80 -12.65
C ILE A 42 5.91 0.41 -11.40
N GLN A 43 6.83 -0.55 -11.51
CA GLN A 43 7.65 -0.99 -10.40
C GLN A 43 8.52 0.16 -9.86
N ARG A 44 9.23 0.90 -10.72
CA ARG A 44 10.02 2.07 -10.28
C ARG A 44 9.19 3.15 -9.60
N ILE A 45 7.99 3.43 -10.11
CA ILE A 45 7.07 4.39 -9.49
C ILE A 45 6.66 3.90 -8.10
N HIS A 46 6.32 2.63 -7.97
CA HIS A 46 5.92 2.08 -6.68
C HIS A 46 7.07 2.09 -5.66
N GLU A 47 8.26 1.67 -6.05
CA GLU A 47 9.46 1.71 -5.21
C GLU A 47 9.78 3.14 -4.75
N ALA A 48 9.67 4.11 -5.66
CA ALA A 48 9.88 5.51 -5.34
C ALA A 48 8.79 6.10 -4.42
N MET A 49 7.53 5.67 -4.57
CA MET A 49 6.43 6.16 -3.72
C MET A 49 6.54 5.72 -2.26
N VAL A 50 7.19 4.59 -1.98
CA VAL A 50 7.37 4.12 -0.60
C VAL A 50 8.57 4.77 0.09
N ASP A 51 9.42 5.47 -0.66
CA ASP A 51 10.53 6.25 -0.11
C ASP A 51 9.96 7.41 0.76
N PRO A 52 10.25 7.45 2.08
CA PRO A 52 9.69 8.46 2.98
C PRO A 52 10.18 9.88 2.69
N TYR A 53 11.22 10.04 1.89
CA TYR A 53 11.78 11.35 1.53
C TYR A 53 11.13 11.95 0.29
N ILE A 54 10.40 11.15 -0.50
CA ILE A 54 9.68 11.62 -1.69
C ILE A 54 8.27 12.05 -1.30
N VAL A 55 8.03 13.36 -1.28
CA VAL A 55 6.75 13.94 -0.86
C VAL A 55 6.10 14.80 -1.93
N GLN A 56 6.84 15.17 -2.98
CA GLN A 56 6.36 15.99 -4.09
C GLN A 56 6.33 15.21 -5.40
N VAL A 57 5.38 15.57 -6.26
CA VAL A 57 5.22 14.91 -7.58
C VAL A 57 6.44 15.12 -8.46
N GLU A 58 7.09 16.26 -8.33
CA GLU A 58 8.33 16.63 -9.03
C GLU A 58 9.47 15.67 -8.68
N GLU A 59 9.66 15.43 -7.39
CA GLU A 59 10.68 14.52 -6.85
C GLU A 59 10.41 13.09 -7.33
N LEU A 60 9.15 12.65 -7.28
CA LEU A 60 8.75 11.33 -7.77
C LEU A 60 9.02 11.19 -9.28
N ALA A 61 8.68 12.19 -10.07
CA ALA A 61 8.93 12.19 -11.51
C ALA A 61 10.43 12.13 -11.82
N GLN A 62 11.23 12.92 -11.12
CA GLN A 62 12.69 12.94 -11.25
C GLN A 62 13.31 11.59 -10.86
N LYS A 63 12.90 11.02 -9.72
CA LYS A 63 13.39 9.71 -9.25
C LYS A 63 13.10 8.60 -10.24
N CYS A 64 11.94 8.64 -10.90
CA CYS A 64 11.54 7.65 -11.90
C CYS A 64 12.10 7.92 -13.29
N GLY A 65 12.76 9.07 -13.55
CA GLY A 65 13.21 9.46 -14.88
C GLY A 65 12.04 9.70 -15.87
N LEU A 66 10.91 10.24 -15.37
CA LEU A 66 9.69 10.46 -16.14
C LEU A 66 9.30 11.94 -16.17
N SER A 67 8.63 12.36 -17.24
CA SER A 67 7.93 13.65 -17.23
C SER A 67 6.69 13.56 -16.31
N LYS A 68 6.26 14.67 -15.71
CA LYS A 68 5.04 14.72 -14.87
C LYS A 68 3.83 14.17 -15.60
N ARG A 69 3.66 14.51 -16.88
CA ARG A 69 2.55 14.02 -17.73
C ARG A 69 2.58 12.48 -17.88
N THR A 70 3.77 11.92 -18.10
CA THR A 70 3.93 10.46 -18.22
C THR A 70 3.66 9.77 -16.90
N LEU A 71 4.20 10.32 -15.79
CA LEU A 71 3.95 9.82 -14.45
C LEU A 71 2.44 9.82 -14.13
N GLU A 72 1.75 10.93 -14.38
CA GLU A 72 0.31 11.05 -14.13
C GLU A 72 -0.49 10.04 -14.93
N ARG A 73 -0.20 9.89 -16.21
CA ARG A 73 -0.86 8.91 -17.09
C ARG A 73 -0.67 7.47 -16.58
N ILE A 74 0.55 7.12 -16.17
CA ILE A 74 0.84 5.78 -15.64
C ILE A 74 0.14 5.57 -14.29
N CYS A 75 0.20 6.54 -13.40
CA CYS A 75 -0.46 6.46 -12.10
C CYS A 75 -1.97 6.30 -12.23
N LEU A 76 -2.63 7.12 -13.04
CA LEU A 76 -4.08 7.00 -13.28
C LEU A 76 -4.45 5.66 -13.90
N ARG A 77 -3.67 5.18 -14.87
CA ARG A 77 -3.96 3.94 -15.59
C ARG A 77 -3.77 2.70 -14.72
N HIS A 78 -2.71 2.63 -13.92
CA HIS A 78 -2.28 1.40 -13.24
C HIS A 78 -2.55 1.40 -11.73
N PHE A 79 -2.57 2.57 -11.10
CA PHE A 79 -2.90 2.71 -9.67
C PHE A 79 -4.30 3.29 -9.43
N GLY A 80 -4.96 3.79 -10.49
CA GLY A 80 -6.31 4.38 -10.40
C GLY A 80 -6.37 5.78 -9.81
N PHE A 81 -5.24 6.37 -9.40
CA PHE A 81 -5.17 7.65 -8.69
C PHE A 81 -4.04 8.54 -9.21
N SER A 82 -4.18 9.85 -9.01
CA SER A 82 -3.11 10.79 -9.35
C SER A 82 -1.88 10.59 -8.45
N PRO A 83 -0.66 10.91 -8.93
CA PRO A 83 0.57 10.83 -8.13
C PRO A 83 0.48 11.60 -6.82
N ARG A 84 -0.15 12.78 -6.84
CA ARG A 84 -0.37 13.60 -5.64
C ARG A 84 -1.21 12.88 -4.59
N LEU A 85 -2.29 12.22 -5.01
CA LEU A 85 -3.16 11.48 -4.08
C LEU A 85 -2.44 10.25 -3.52
N LEU A 86 -1.66 9.56 -4.33
CA LEU A 86 -0.85 8.41 -3.90
C LEU A 86 0.19 8.81 -2.85
N LEU A 87 0.92 9.90 -3.05
CA LEU A 87 1.89 10.41 -2.06
C LEU A 87 1.22 10.85 -0.75
N ARG A 88 0.06 11.51 -0.83
CA ARG A 88 -0.74 11.84 0.37
C ARG A 88 -1.16 10.59 1.13
N ARG A 89 -1.66 9.59 0.42
CA ARG A 89 -2.02 8.30 1.01
C ARG A 89 -0.82 7.64 1.70
N GLN A 90 0.36 7.63 1.08
CA GLN A 90 1.57 7.06 1.69
C GLN A 90 1.98 7.79 2.98
N ARG A 91 1.88 9.11 3.00
CA ARG A 91 2.14 9.92 4.21
C ARG A 91 1.18 9.53 5.35
N LEU A 92 -0.12 9.42 5.06
CA LEU A 92 -1.11 8.96 6.05
C LEU A 92 -0.82 7.54 6.52
N MET A 93 -0.49 6.63 5.60
CA MET A 93 -0.19 5.24 5.94
C MET A 93 1.03 5.09 6.85
N ARG A 94 2.05 5.95 6.72
CA ARG A 94 3.19 5.96 7.64
C ARG A 94 2.77 6.35 9.06
N SER A 95 1.95 7.40 9.20
CA SER A 95 1.41 7.79 10.51
C SER A 95 0.54 6.71 11.12
N LEU A 96 -0.33 6.09 10.32
CA LEU A 96 -1.21 5.01 10.75
C LEU A 96 -0.44 3.77 11.19
N ALA A 97 0.57 3.38 10.43
CA ALA A 97 1.42 2.25 10.75
C ALA A 97 2.22 2.49 12.04
N ALA A 98 2.77 3.67 12.22
CA ALA A 98 3.46 4.04 13.46
C ALA A 98 2.50 4.00 14.66
N PHE A 99 1.27 4.49 14.51
CA PHE A 99 0.24 4.42 15.55
C PHE A 99 -0.10 2.98 15.93
N MET A 100 -0.30 2.10 14.93
CA MET A 100 -0.69 0.70 15.17
C MET A 100 0.41 -0.14 15.82
N LEU A 101 1.68 0.21 15.60
CA LEU A 101 2.82 -0.56 16.09
C LEU A 101 3.35 -0.09 17.44
N GLU A 102 2.88 1.03 17.94
CA GLU A 102 3.31 1.58 19.22
C GLU A 102 2.23 1.34 20.29
N PRO A 103 2.49 0.53 21.35
CA PRO A 103 1.49 0.09 22.33
C PRO A 103 0.79 1.22 23.11
N ARG A 104 1.36 2.40 23.14
CA ARG A 104 0.82 3.59 23.82
C ARG A 104 0.91 4.83 22.92
N ALA A 105 0.62 4.62 21.63
CA ALA A 105 0.73 5.69 20.66
C ALA A 105 -0.24 6.83 20.95
N ASN A 106 0.32 8.03 20.90
CA ASN A 106 -0.45 9.26 20.78
C ASN A 106 -0.18 9.83 19.39
N TRP A 107 -1.21 10.26 18.69
CA TRP A 107 -1.08 10.83 17.35
C TRP A 107 0.00 11.90 17.25
N SER A 108 0.13 12.77 18.26
CA SER A 108 1.16 13.82 18.27
C SER A 108 2.61 13.32 18.14
N ARG A 109 2.88 12.06 18.47
CA ARG A 109 4.21 11.44 18.38
C ARG A 109 4.45 10.66 17.10
N VAL A 110 3.37 10.24 16.43
CA VAL A 110 3.44 9.32 15.29
C VAL A 110 3.03 9.98 13.97
N ILE A 111 2.61 11.24 14.00
CA ILE A 111 2.32 12.02 12.79
C ILE A 111 3.59 12.11 11.94
N ASP A 112 3.47 11.77 10.66
CA ASP A 112 4.57 11.87 9.70
C ASP A 112 5.11 13.32 9.66
N ARG A 113 6.43 13.45 9.69
CA ARG A 113 7.15 14.74 9.73
C ARG A 113 6.84 15.69 8.57
N HIS A 114 6.25 15.17 7.50
CA HIS A 114 5.87 15.96 6.32
C HIS A 114 4.46 16.54 6.40
N TYR A 115 3.77 16.38 7.53
CA TYR A 115 2.63 17.23 7.84
C TYR A 115 3.11 18.57 8.37
N HIS A 116 2.53 19.65 7.86
CA HIS A 116 2.90 21.01 8.29
C HIS A 116 2.56 21.25 9.76
N ASP A 117 1.39 20.77 10.17
CA ASP A 117 0.87 20.87 11.54
C ASP A 117 -0.17 19.76 11.81
N GLN A 118 -0.65 19.72 13.04
CA GLN A 118 -1.65 18.76 13.47
C GLN A 118 -2.99 18.94 12.75
N SER A 119 -3.38 20.17 12.43
CA SER A 119 -4.64 20.47 11.73
C SER A 119 -4.61 19.90 10.32
N HIS A 120 -3.49 20.05 9.62
CA HIS A 120 -3.29 19.44 8.30
C HIS A 120 -3.42 17.91 8.36
N PHE A 121 -2.83 17.27 9.37
CA PHE A 121 -3.00 15.83 9.58
C PHE A 121 -4.46 15.44 9.82
N VAL A 122 -5.16 16.13 10.73
CA VAL A 122 -6.58 15.87 11.06
C VAL A 122 -7.47 15.99 9.84
N HIS A 123 -7.29 17.04 9.04
CA HIS A 123 -8.04 17.22 7.78
C HIS A 123 -7.78 16.10 6.79
N GLU A 124 -6.52 15.72 6.60
CA GLU A 124 -6.16 14.66 5.67
C GLU A 124 -6.64 13.30 6.18
N PHE A 125 -6.51 13.03 7.47
CA PHE A 125 -7.02 11.82 8.10
C PHE A 125 -8.53 11.68 7.88
N HIS A 126 -9.29 12.72 8.16
CA HIS A 126 -10.73 12.73 7.95
C HIS A 126 -11.11 12.51 6.48
N ALA A 127 -10.38 13.11 5.56
CA ALA A 127 -10.61 12.94 4.12
C ALA A 127 -10.45 11.48 3.65
N PHE A 128 -9.52 10.72 4.24
CA PHE A 128 -9.28 9.32 3.89
C PHE A 128 -10.10 8.33 4.72
N MET A 129 -10.23 8.58 6.02
CA MET A 129 -10.79 7.62 6.98
C MET A 129 -12.26 7.90 7.34
N GLN A 130 -12.81 9.04 6.92
CA GLN A 130 -14.18 9.49 7.20
C GLN A 130 -14.53 9.57 8.69
N CYS A 131 -13.52 9.68 9.55
CA CYS A 131 -13.68 9.88 11.00
C CYS A 131 -12.50 10.67 11.57
N ALA A 132 -12.64 11.17 12.79
CA ALA A 132 -11.55 11.86 13.47
C ALA A 132 -10.45 10.86 13.93
N PRO A 133 -9.16 11.28 14.03
CA PRO A 133 -8.10 10.42 14.58
C PRO A 133 -8.40 9.88 15.98
N SER A 134 -9.04 10.67 16.85
CA SER A 134 -9.46 10.25 18.18
C SER A 134 -10.55 9.17 18.17
N GLU A 135 -11.52 9.29 17.28
CA GLU A 135 -12.57 8.29 17.10
C GLU A 135 -11.99 6.97 16.56
N TYR A 136 -11.03 7.08 15.64
CA TYR A 136 -10.31 5.92 15.12
C TYR A 136 -9.51 5.22 16.21
N ALA A 137 -8.78 5.99 17.03
CA ALA A 137 -7.97 5.46 18.12
C ALA A 137 -8.78 4.77 19.23
N ALA A 138 -10.03 5.16 19.41
CA ALA A 138 -10.93 4.56 20.42
C ALA A 138 -11.47 3.18 19.99
N LYS A 139 -11.31 2.79 18.72
CA LYS A 139 -11.78 1.51 18.19
C LYS A 139 -10.68 0.45 18.22
N PRO A 140 -11.01 -0.83 18.50
CA PRO A 140 -10.06 -1.92 18.36
C PRO A 140 -9.78 -2.21 16.88
N HIS A 141 -8.51 -2.46 16.54
CA HIS A 141 -8.08 -2.78 15.19
C HIS A 141 -7.27 -4.09 15.13
N PRO A 142 -7.82 -5.24 15.59
CA PRO A 142 -7.04 -6.46 15.77
C PRO A 142 -6.44 -6.99 14.47
N VAL A 143 -7.21 -6.97 13.38
CA VAL A 143 -6.74 -7.46 12.07
C VAL A 143 -5.64 -6.56 11.50
N LEU A 144 -5.87 -5.25 11.49
CA LEU A 144 -4.91 -4.31 10.91
C LEU A 144 -3.61 -4.27 11.71
N SER A 145 -3.68 -4.31 13.04
CA SER A 145 -2.50 -4.32 13.91
C SER A 145 -1.67 -5.59 13.69
N ALA A 146 -2.31 -6.76 13.64
CA ALA A 146 -1.64 -8.02 13.35
C ALA A 146 -0.99 -8.02 11.95
N PHE A 147 -1.73 -7.59 10.94
CA PHE A 147 -1.23 -7.48 9.57
C PHE A 147 0.01 -6.56 9.46
N MET A 148 -0.04 -5.37 10.07
CA MET A 148 1.09 -4.44 10.04
C MET A 148 2.30 -4.97 10.82
N ALA A 149 2.09 -5.68 11.93
CA ALA A 149 3.15 -6.30 12.70
C ALA A 149 3.86 -7.41 11.90
N GLU A 150 3.10 -8.31 11.29
CA GLU A 150 3.67 -9.37 10.45
C GLU A 150 4.37 -8.79 9.22
N ARG A 151 3.77 -7.83 8.57
CA ARG A 151 4.39 -7.15 7.43
C ARG A 151 5.73 -6.50 7.79
N LYS A 152 5.83 -5.85 8.94
CA LYS A 152 7.10 -5.30 9.44
C LYS A 152 8.16 -6.36 9.66
N LYS A 153 7.79 -7.55 10.16
CA LYS A 153 8.73 -8.66 10.35
C LYS A 153 9.27 -9.18 9.03
N VAL A 154 8.38 -9.42 8.06
CA VAL A 154 8.74 -10.01 6.76
C VAL A 154 9.48 -9.00 5.86
N TRP A 155 9.02 -7.77 5.81
CA TRP A 155 9.46 -6.76 4.82
C TRP A 155 10.29 -5.62 5.40
N GLY A 156 10.50 -5.60 6.72
CA GLY A 156 11.21 -4.52 7.41
C GLY A 156 10.44 -3.20 7.48
N SER A 157 9.25 -3.12 6.83
CA SER A 157 8.39 -1.93 6.82
C SER A 157 6.93 -2.32 6.96
N PRO A 158 6.15 -1.61 7.81
CA PRO A 158 4.72 -1.82 7.94
C PRO A 158 3.92 -1.18 6.79
N VAL A 159 4.54 -0.27 6.05
CA VAL A 159 3.93 0.42 4.90
C VAL A 159 4.10 -0.42 3.65
N GLN A 160 3.13 -0.35 2.75
CA GLN A 160 3.11 -1.16 1.54
C GLN A 160 4.36 -0.96 0.70
N THR A 161 5.11 -2.03 0.52
CA THR A 161 6.18 -2.18 -0.47
C THR A 161 5.73 -3.21 -1.50
N LEU A 162 6.21 -3.12 -2.72
CA LEU A 162 6.09 -4.24 -3.65
C LEU A 162 7.00 -5.37 -3.16
N ASP A 163 6.51 -6.57 -3.30
CA ASP A 163 7.36 -7.74 -3.19
C ASP A 163 8.46 -7.62 -4.24
N LYS A 164 9.70 -7.76 -3.82
CA LYS A 164 10.75 -8.00 -4.79
C LYS A 164 10.44 -9.38 -5.39
N PRO A 165 10.25 -9.49 -6.70
CA PRO A 165 10.20 -10.81 -7.29
C PRO A 165 11.48 -11.53 -6.91
N GLY A 166 11.34 -12.69 -6.26
CA GLY A 166 12.44 -13.57 -5.95
C GLY A 166 13.10 -14.10 -7.23
#